data_be7659715b963e8f2a460578fff44dae
#
_entry.id   be7659715b963e8f2a460578fff44dae
#
_cell.length_a   1.000
_cell.length_b   1.000
_cell.length_c   1.000
_cell.angle_alpha   90.00
_cell.angle_beta   90.00
_cell.angle_gamma   90.00
#
_symmetry.space_group_name_H-M   'P 1'
#
loop_
_entity.id
_entity.type
_entity.pdbx_description
1 polymer ?
#
loop_
_entity_poly.entity_id
_entity_poly.type
_entity_poly.pdbx_seq_one_letter_code
_entity_poly.pdbx_strand_id
1 'polypeptide(L)' 'MSDELSRSNTNGAPSWQWLTVEEVARTIGLTEERVRQLIRARKIKATKIGGWLVQPEDLHAFIRSRTNVQEE' A
#
# COMPACT_ATOMS: atom_id res chain seq x y z
N MET A 1 21.62 10.53 -16.59
CA MET A 1 20.66 11.01 -16.50
C MET A 1 19.42 10.41 -16.02
N SER A 2 18.40 10.41 -16.72
CA SER A 2 17.16 9.85 -16.24
C SER A 2 17.26 8.40 -15.92
N ASP A 3 18.25 7.75 -16.43
CA ASP A 3 18.42 6.35 -16.13
C ASP A 3 18.59 6.08 -14.68
N GLU A 4 19.31 6.93 -14.02
CA GLU A 4 19.56 6.70 -12.66
C GLU A 4 18.32 6.79 -11.85
N LEU A 5 17.44 7.70 -12.23
CA LEU A 5 16.21 7.81 -11.51
C LEU A 5 15.37 6.57 -11.65
N SER A 6 15.38 6.00 -12.82
CA SER A 6 14.61 4.80 -13.03
C SER A 6 15.09 3.69 -12.16
N ARG A 7 16.38 3.57 -12.06
CA ARG A 7 16.90 2.49 -11.27
C ARG A 7 16.59 2.64 -9.83
N SER A 8 16.58 3.86 -9.34
CA SER A 8 16.34 4.03 -7.92
C SER A 8 14.91 3.70 -7.56
N ASN A 9 14.03 3.61 -8.53
CA ASN A 9 12.64 3.30 -8.24
C ASN A 9 12.31 1.85 -8.38
N THR A 10 13.29 1.01 -8.64
CA THR A 10 12.95 -0.38 -8.88
C THR A 10 12.43 -1.06 -7.65
N ASN A 11 12.74 -0.57 -6.46
CA ASN A 11 12.31 -1.24 -5.26
C ASN A 11 11.02 -0.70 -4.71
N GLY A 12 10.40 0.22 -5.38
CA GLY A 12 9.15 0.75 -4.91
C GLY A 12 8.98 2.17 -5.35
N ALA A 13 7.81 2.72 -5.13
CA ALA A 13 7.49 4.07 -5.55
C ALA A 13 8.10 5.08 -4.59
N PRO A 14 8.41 6.29 -5.08
CA PRO A 14 8.84 7.35 -4.18
C PRO A 14 7.73 7.69 -3.20
N SER A 15 8.09 8.22 -2.05
CA SER A 15 7.12 8.41 -0.97
C SER A 15 5.97 9.33 -1.37
N TRP A 16 6.19 10.23 -2.33
CA TRP A 16 5.10 11.12 -2.72
C TRP A 16 4.02 10.37 -3.51
N GLN A 17 4.30 9.16 -3.94
CA GLN A 17 3.29 8.33 -4.60
C GLN A 17 2.65 7.35 -3.64
N TRP A 18 3.07 7.35 -2.39
CA TRP A 18 2.49 6.41 -1.44
C TRP A 18 1.10 6.88 -1.06
N LEU A 19 0.27 5.94 -0.68
CA LEU A 19 -1.13 6.20 -0.42
C LEU A 19 -1.39 6.42 1.05
N THR A 20 -2.29 7.34 1.36
CA THR A 20 -2.70 7.54 2.75
C THR A 20 -3.74 6.48 3.10
N VAL A 21 -4.02 6.36 4.40
CA VAL A 21 -5.04 5.44 4.86
C VAL A 21 -6.37 5.75 4.18
N GLU A 22 -6.68 7.02 4.03
CA GLU A 22 -7.92 7.42 3.39
C GLU A 22 -7.98 6.94 1.94
N GLU A 23 -6.87 7.09 1.23
CA GLU A 23 -6.84 6.67 -0.17
C GLU A 23 -6.93 5.16 -0.29
N VAL A 24 -6.27 4.45 0.60
CA VAL A 24 -6.34 2.99 0.59
C VAL A 24 -7.76 2.55 0.85
N ALA A 25 -8.40 3.14 1.87
CA ALA A 25 -9.76 2.76 2.21
C ALA A 25 -10.70 2.97 1.03
N ARG A 26 -10.54 4.09 0.34
CA ARG A 26 -11.39 4.39 -0.80
C ARG A 26 -11.14 3.40 -1.94
N THR A 27 -9.89 3.04 -2.14
CA THR A 27 -9.54 2.15 -3.23
C THR A 27 -10.09 0.74 -3.03
N ILE A 28 -10.03 0.24 -1.81
CA ILE A 28 -10.46 -1.14 -1.57
C ILE A 28 -11.85 -1.23 -0.96
N GLY A 29 -12.51 -0.09 -0.77
CA GLY A 29 -13.91 -0.13 -0.33
C GLY A 29 -14.08 -0.42 1.14
N LEU A 30 -13.11 -0.04 1.97
CA LEU A 30 -13.20 -0.24 3.41
C LEU A 30 -13.18 1.10 4.11
N THR A 31 -13.44 1.07 5.42
CA THR A 31 -13.33 2.29 6.21
C THR A 31 -11.87 2.51 6.59
N GLU A 32 -11.55 3.73 6.96
CA GLU A 32 -10.20 4.03 7.40
C GLU A 32 -9.84 3.24 8.64
N GLU A 33 -10.80 3.09 9.53
CA GLU A 33 -10.55 2.33 10.75
C GLU A 33 -10.19 0.89 10.41
N ARG A 34 -10.89 0.31 9.45
CA ARG A 34 -10.58 -1.06 9.06
C ARG A 34 -9.18 -1.15 8.46
N VAL A 35 -8.81 -0.16 7.66
CA VAL A 35 -7.47 -0.15 7.07
C VAL A 35 -6.42 -0.08 8.16
N ARG A 36 -6.63 0.76 9.19
CA ARG A 36 -5.68 0.84 10.28
C ARG A 36 -5.56 -0.50 11.01
N GLN A 37 -6.67 -1.20 11.18
CA GLN A 37 -6.62 -2.50 11.82
C GLN A 37 -5.81 -3.48 11.00
N LEU A 38 -5.97 -3.45 9.68
CA LEU A 38 -5.22 -4.33 8.81
C LEU A 38 -3.72 -4.01 8.85
N ILE A 39 -3.38 -2.75 8.97
CA ILE A 39 -1.98 -2.36 9.08
C ILE A 39 -1.41 -2.86 10.40
N ARG A 40 -2.14 -2.71 11.49
CA ARG A 40 -1.66 -3.18 12.78
C ARG A 40 -1.53 -4.68 12.82
N ALA A 41 -2.41 -5.38 12.10
CA ALA A 41 -2.35 -6.82 12.04
C ALA A 41 -1.32 -7.32 11.04
N ARG A 42 -0.60 -6.39 10.41
CA ARG A 42 0.44 -6.72 9.45
C ARG A 42 -0.08 -7.39 8.22
N LYS A 43 -1.33 -7.14 7.89
CA LYS A 43 -1.88 -7.66 6.66
C LYS A 43 -1.65 -6.71 5.50
N ILE A 44 -1.48 -5.44 5.79
CA ILE A 44 -1.08 -4.44 4.81
C ILE A 44 0.21 -3.84 5.30
N LYS A 45 1.24 -3.86 4.46
CA LYS A 45 2.51 -3.29 4.84
C LYS A 45 2.45 -1.78 4.70
N ALA A 46 2.87 -1.08 5.72
CA ALA A 46 2.80 0.37 5.73
C ALA A 46 3.98 0.95 6.48
N THR A 47 4.28 2.20 6.17
CA THR A 47 5.37 2.93 6.81
C THR A 47 4.78 4.14 7.51
N LYS A 48 5.25 4.43 8.70
CA LYS A 48 4.75 5.57 9.43
C LYS A 48 5.63 6.77 9.20
N ILE A 49 5.13 7.73 8.44
CA ILE A 49 5.83 8.96 8.14
C ILE A 49 4.81 10.06 8.34
N GLY A 50 4.72 10.59 9.56
CA GLY A 50 3.72 11.58 9.86
C GLY A 50 2.32 11.02 9.86
N GLY A 51 2.17 9.73 9.60
CA GLY A 51 0.91 9.03 9.48
C GLY A 51 1.23 7.77 8.73
N TRP A 52 0.26 6.88 8.58
CA TRP A 52 0.52 5.65 7.85
C TRP A 52 0.49 5.91 6.36
N LEU A 53 1.51 5.43 5.66
CA LEU A 53 1.57 5.50 4.21
C LEU A 53 1.81 4.12 3.66
N VAL A 54 1.13 3.78 2.58
CA VAL A 54 1.20 2.46 1.96
C VAL A 54 1.72 2.61 0.54
N GLN A 55 2.73 1.84 0.19
CA GLN A 55 3.23 1.88 -1.17
C GLN A 55 2.22 1.23 -2.10
N PRO A 56 2.09 1.73 -3.32
CA PRO A 56 1.13 1.15 -4.25
C PRO A 56 1.32 -0.34 -4.46
N GLU A 57 2.55 -0.81 -4.52
CA GLU A 57 2.75 -2.22 -4.76
C GLU A 57 2.36 -3.05 -3.55
N ASP A 58 2.47 -2.51 -2.34
CA ASP A 58 2.03 -3.22 -1.16
C ASP A 58 0.52 -3.33 -1.14
N LEU A 59 -0.18 -2.32 -1.61
CA LEU A 59 -1.61 -2.38 -1.71
C LEU A 59 -2.02 -3.41 -2.75
N HIS A 60 -1.33 -3.45 -3.87
CA HIS A 60 -1.62 -4.44 -4.90
C HIS A 60 -1.40 -5.85 -4.38
N ALA A 61 -0.36 -6.04 -3.57
CA ALA A 61 -0.10 -7.34 -3.00
C ALA A 61 -1.22 -7.78 -2.07
N PHE A 62 -1.74 -6.85 -1.29
CA PHE A 62 -2.85 -7.15 -0.41
C PHE A 62 -4.10 -7.53 -1.20
N ILE A 63 -4.39 -6.77 -2.25
CA ILE A 63 -5.56 -7.05 -3.07
C ILE A 63 -5.42 -8.41 -3.74
N ARG A 64 -4.24 -8.71 -4.24
CA ARG A 64 -4.00 -9.99 -4.90
C ARG A 64 -4.15 -11.14 -3.92
N SER A 65 -3.71 -10.92 -2.69
CA SER A 65 -3.83 -11.94 -1.67
C SER A 65 -5.30 -12.25 -1.38
N ARG A 66 -6.12 -11.21 -1.32
CA ARG A 66 -7.54 -11.43 -1.08
C ARG A 66 -8.20 -12.16 -2.23
N THR A 67 -7.80 -11.81 -3.44
CA THR A 67 -8.37 -12.45 -4.60
C THR A 67 -8.04 -13.94 -4.61
N ASN A 68 -6.82 -14.27 -4.25
CA ASN A 68 -6.44 -15.66 -4.22
C ASN A 68 -7.26 -16.43 -3.21
N VAL A 69 -7.51 -15.83 -2.07
CA VAL A 69 -8.30 -16.50 -1.06
C VAL A 69 -9.70 -16.76 -1.57
N GLN A 70 -10.25 -15.81 -2.29
CA GLN A 70 -11.59 -15.98 -2.78
C GLN A 70 -11.74 -17.08 -3.77
N GLU A 71 -10.72 -17.35 -4.51
CA GLU A 71 -10.80 -18.39 -5.50
C GLU A 71 -10.88 -19.75 -4.88
N GLU A 72 -10.44 -19.86 -3.66
CA GLU A 72 -10.56 -21.13 -2.97
C GLU A 72 -11.99 -21.39 -2.60
#